data_0a9d2e32b15041cb755a59045a8b071c
#
_entry.id   0a9d2e32b15041cb755a59045a8b071c
#
_cell.length_a   1.000
_cell.length_b   1.000
_cell.length_c   1.000
_cell.angle_alpha   90.00
_cell.angle_beta   90.00
_cell.angle_gamma   90.00
#
_symmetry.space_group_name_H-M   'P 1'
#
loop_
_entity.id
_entity.type
_entity.pdbx_description
1 polymer ?
#
loop_
_entity_poly.entity_id
_entity_poly.type
_entity_poly.pdbx_seq_one_letter_code
_entity_poly.pdbx_strand_id
1 'polypeptide(L)'
;MEEKLSYWMIVAGGGGKVWSLFKEENIACIDFDSNLSNILDYNNPEELKQGKQRNLFIWKFAHDIKINDYIIATSGFNKILGIGQCVKTYYFDETKTEFKHCIGVNWLKVDGGWEYQGKKGARQTINWDRNSERINLYKSILNGTYRKNIEKVVMNKNINDYLDKLRKSKNLILRGAPGTGKTYLAKEIAMELTGGNEDQIGFVQFHPSYDYTDFVEGLTPVANGDGAIEFKLQDGIFKEFCLKAKKNWLYSHKNKDDLEKEKKSIAKISKYFANMEFPSDKLYTKRQSSFIITEIDENYIYISIPENEVSKNAKLKIKDIEAMLTSESQFEHVKDITQFFNKNNATQEFSYYLTLYKMIKNESIQDEIIEIDNELKNFVFIIDEINRGEISKIFGELFFSIDPGYRGEKGSVSTQYANLHETDEKFYIPENVYIIGTMNDIDRSVDTFDFAMRRRFRFVEITAESQLGMLDEVLGDKAEEAKILLRNLNAEIEKVQELNGHYHIGPSYFLKLKEVDFDYELLWSDYLKPLLEDYLRGSYKETEKMKTLKKAFDLTNNEETDQQDTGDNDADNR
;
A
#
# COMPACT_ATOMS: atom_id res chain seq x y z
N MET A 1 20.76 -20.52 1.49
CA MET A 1 21.03 -19.50 0.43
C MET A 1 19.74 -19.38 -0.36
N GLU A 2 18.98 -18.31 -0.18
CA GLU A 2 17.92 -17.99 -1.12
C GLU A 2 18.57 -17.69 -2.47
N GLU A 3 18.28 -18.49 -3.49
CA GLU A 3 18.76 -18.24 -4.84
C GLU A 3 18.20 -16.89 -5.29
N LYS A 4 19.10 -15.93 -5.53
CA LYS A 4 18.74 -14.59 -6.00
C LYS A 4 18.02 -14.72 -7.35
N LEU A 5 16.71 -14.55 -7.36
CA LEU A 5 15.87 -14.64 -8.56
C LEU A 5 16.32 -13.60 -9.60
N SER A 6 16.48 -14.05 -10.84
CA SER A 6 16.88 -13.22 -11.97
C SER A 6 15.67 -12.79 -12.81
N TYR A 7 15.82 -11.66 -13.51
CA TYR A 7 14.81 -11.12 -14.42
C TYR A 7 15.34 -11.17 -15.85
N TRP A 8 14.63 -11.87 -16.72
CA TRP A 8 15.03 -12.08 -18.11
C TRP A 8 14.01 -11.48 -19.07
N MET A 9 14.44 -10.52 -19.87
CA MET A 9 13.61 -9.96 -20.94
C MET A 9 13.75 -10.81 -22.19
N ILE A 10 12.64 -11.23 -22.76
CA ILE A 10 12.57 -11.99 -24.00
C ILE A 10 11.63 -11.28 -24.98
N VAL A 11 12.12 -10.92 -26.15
CA VAL A 11 11.31 -10.28 -27.19
C VAL A 11 10.43 -11.32 -27.86
N ALA A 12 9.11 -11.15 -27.79
CA ALA A 12 8.11 -12.04 -28.39
C ALA A 12 7.94 -11.78 -29.89
N GLY A 13 9.03 -11.99 -30.66
CA GLY A 13 9.07 -11.73 -32.09
C GLY A 13 9.01 -10.25 -32.48
N GLY A 14 9.20 -9.92 -33.75
CA GLY A 14 9.09 -8.56 -34.26
C GLY A 14 7.70 -7.98 -34.03
N GLY A 15 7.59 -6.95 -33.14
CA GLY A 15 6.31 -6.32 -32.79
C GLY A 15 5.38 -7.15 -31.89
N GLY A 16 5.89 -8.21 -31.24
CA GLY A 16 5.08 -9.05 -30.32
C GLY A 16 4.25 -10.13 -31.06
N LYS A 17 4.59 -10.45 -32.29
CA LYS A 17 3.81 -11.37 -33.13
C LYS A 17 3.63 -12.79 -32.59
N VAL A 18 4.55 -13.26 -31.75
CA VAL A 18 4.50 -14.61 -31.14
C VAL A 18 4.00 -14.61 -29.70
N TRP A 19 3.47 -13.50 -29.22
CA TRP A 19 2.95 -13.42 -27.85
C TRP A 19 1.75 -14.34 -27.61
N SER A 20 0.86 -14.52 -28.61
CA SER A 20 -0.26 -15.46 -28.50
C SER A 20 0.24 -16.88 -28.29
N LEU A 21 1.24 -17.31 -29.09
CA LEU A 21 1.89 -18.61 -28.92
C LEU A 21 2.47 -18.80 -27.49
N PHE A 22 3.16 -17.79 -26.97
CA PHE A 22 3.73 -17.86 -25.62
C PHE A 22 2.66 -18.11 -24.55
N LYS A 23 1.52 -17.45 -24.67
CA LYS A 23 0.41 -17.61 -23.72
C LYS A 23 -0.30 -18.96 -23.85
N GLU A 24 -0.61 -19.38 -25.08
CA GLU A 24 -1.38 -20.59 -25.35
C GLU A 24 -0.63 -21.85 -24.96
N GLU A 25 0.68 -21.88 -25.18
CA GLU A 25 1.51 -23.05 -24.88
C GLU A 25 2.25 -22.96 -23.55
N ASN A 26 2.12 -21.86 -22.80
CA ASN A 26 2.85 -21.60 -21.57
C ASN A 26 4.37 -21.70 -21.72
N ILE A 27 4.91 -21.05 -22.76
CA ILE A 27 6.34 -21.09 -23.12
C ILE A 27 6.88 -19.69 -23.41
N ALA A 28 8.19 -19.56 -23.45
CA ALA A 28 8.88 -18.48 -24.15
C ALA A 28 9.92 -19.10 -25.08
N CYS A 29 9.89 -18.70 -26.35
CA CYS A 29 10.72 -19.30 -27.39
C CYS A 29 11.54 -18.23 -28.11
N ILE A 30 12.64 -18.69 -28.70
CA ILE A 30 13.47 -17.89 -29.59
C ILE A 30 13.67 -18.62 -30.91
N ASP A 31 13.71 -17.84 -31.99
CA ASP A 31 14.08 -18.32 -33.30
C ASP A 31 15.11 -17.36 -33.90
N PHE A 32 16.35 -17.83 -34.03
CA PHE A 32 17.44 -17.05 -34.63
C PHE A 32 17.87 -17.58 -35.98
N ASP A 33 17.74 -18.89 -36.21
CA ASP A 33 18.07 -19.58 -37.43
C ASP A 33 17.37 -20.95 -37.39
N SER A 34 16.53 -21.22 -38.38
CA SER A 34 15.80 -22.48 -38.49
C SER A 34 16.71 -23.72 -38.58
N ASN A 35 18.00 -23.53 -38.87
CA ASN A 35 19.01 -24.58 -38.99
C ASN A 35 19.84 -24.83 -37.73
N LEU A 36 19.61 -24.09 -36.65
CA LEU A 36 20.34 -24.28 -35.39
C LEU A 36 19.82 -25.54 -34.69
N SER A 37 20.70 -26.50 -34.42
CA SER A 37 20.38 -27.70 -33.65
C SER A 37 20.25 -27.37 -32.14
N ASN A 38 19.97 -28.39 -31.33
CA ASN A 38 19.85 -28.25 -29.88
C ASN A 38 21.10 -27.58 -29.30
N ILE A 39 20.90 -26.49 -28.54
CA ILE A 39 22.00 -25.69 -28.00
C ILE A 39 22.81 -26.46 -26.94
N LEU A 40 22.22 -27.44 -26.27
CA LEU A 40 22.91 -28.27 -25.27
C LEU A 40 23.91 -29.25 -25.91
N ASP A 41 23.90 -29.44 -27.23
CA ASP A 41 24.84 -30.30 -27.95
C ASP A 41 26.20 -29.61 -28.20
N TYR A 42 26.30 -28.31 -27.91
CA TYR A 42 27.53 -27.53 -28.09
C TYR A 42 28.27 -27.40 -26.75
N ASN A 43 29.62 -27.39 -26.78
CA ASN A 43 30.45 -27.34 -25.58
C ASN A 43 30.72 -25.88 -25.12
N ASN A 44 30.65 -24.92 -26.06
CA ASN A 44 30.90 -23.50 -25.78
C ASN A 44 30.16 -22.61 -26.80
N PRO A 45 29.91 -21.33 -26.47
CA PRO A 45 29.16 -20.44 -27.36
C PRO A 45 29.87 -20.14 -28.69
N GLU A 46 31.16 -20.40 -28.83
CA GLU A 46 31.92 -20.11 -30.07
C GLU A 46 31.67 -21.16 -31.13
N GLU A 47 31.19 -22.32 -30.75
CA GLU A 47 30.81 -23.42 -31.69
C GLU A 47 29.49 -23.11 -32.43
N LEU A 48 28.67 -22.18 -31.91
CA LEU A 48 27.45 -21.76 -32.59
C LEU A 48 27.81 -20.93 -33.83
N LYS A 49 27.32 -21.31 -35.01
CA LYS A 49 27.67 -20.72 -36.33
C LYS A 49 27.14 -19.31 -36.57
N GLN A 50 27.06 -18.45 -35.57
CA GLN A 50 26.55 -17.07 -35.67
C GLN A 50 27.52 -16.07 -35.07
N GLY A 51 27.39 -14.75 -35.33
CA GLY A 51 28.29 -13.72 -34.85
C GLY A 51 28.39 -13.67 -33.29
N LYS A 52 29.59 -13.38 -32.75
CA LYS A 52 29.98 -13.49 -31.35
C LYS A 52 28.93 -13.02 -30.30
N GLN A 53 28.25 -11.92 -30.57
CA GLN A 53 27.22 -11.42 -29.62
C GLN A 53 25.94 -12.25 -29.62
N ARG A 54 25.49 -12.70 -30.78
CA ARG A 54 24.29 -13.58 -30.90
C ARG A 54 24.51 -14.93 -30.23
N ASN A 55 25.68 -15.53 -30.42
CA ASN A 55 26.06 -16.79 -29.82
C ASN A 55 25.95 -16.73 -28.29
N LEU A 56 26.42 -15.63 -27.68
CA LEU A 56 26.38 -15.45 -26.24
C LEU A 56 24.93 -15.36 -25.70
N PHE A 57 24.01 -14.72 -26.44
CA PHE A 57 22.59 -14.62 -26.02
C PHE A 57 21.84 -15.94 -26.11
N ILE A 58 22.05 -16.68 -27.19
CA ILE A 58 21.46 -18.01 -27.38
C ILE A 58 21.98 -18.97 -26.30
N TRP A 59 23.27 -18.91 -26.02
CA TRP A 59 23.91 -19.68 -24.97
C TRP A 59 23.31 -19.39 -23.61
N LYS A 60 23.17 -18.12 -23.24
CA LYS A 60 22.54 -17.70 -21.99
C LYS A 60 21.09 -18.14 -21.86
N PHE A 61 20.32 -18.12 -22.93
CA PHE A 61 18.96 -18.61 -22.93
C PHE A 61 18.88 -20.08 -22.52
N ALA A 62 19.82 -20.90 -22.99
CA ALA A 62 19.83 -22.32 -22.70
C ALA A 62 20.46 -22.69 -21.34
N HIS A 63 21.45 -21.92 -20.86
CA HIS A 63 22.27 -22.33 -19.73
C HIS A 63 22.05 -21.48 -18.47
N ASP A 64 21.67 -20.19 -18.61
CA ASP A 64 21.67 -19.26 -17.49
C ASP A 64 20.26 -19.09 -16.85
N ILE A 65 19.17 -19.35 -17.61
CA ILE A 65 17.79 -19.23 -17.09
C ILE A 65 17.47 -20.45 -16.20
N LYS A 66 17.07 -20.16 -14.98
CA LYS A 66 16.75 -21.17 -13.97
C LYS A 66 15.27 -21.25 -13.65
N ILE A 67 14.84 -22.35 -13.04
CA ILE A 67 13.48 -22.47 -12.47
C ILE A 67 13.27 -21.35 -11.45
N ASN A 68 12.07 -20.78 -11.44
CA ASN A 68 11.63 -19.62 -10.67
C ASN A 68 12.18 -18.26 -11.11
N ASP A 69 13.12 -18.15 -12.06
CA ASP A 69 13.49 -16.87 -12.65
C ASP A 69 12.27 -16.19 -13.29
N TYR A 70 12.19 -14.86 -13.20
CA TYR A 70 11.13 -14.09 -13.84
C TYR A 70 11.41 -13.87 -15.31
N ILE A 71 10.42 -14.18 -16.15
CA ILE A 71 10.47 -14.04 -17.61
C ILE A 71 9.54 -12.89 -18.01
N ILE A 72 10.10 -11.89 -18.66
CA ILE A 72 9.39 -10.70 -19.13
C ILE A 72 9.28 -10.74 -20.64
N ALA A 73 8.08 -11.04 -21.16
CA ALA A 73 7.80 -10.97 -22.59
C ALA A 73 7.63 -9.52 -23.02
N THR A 74 8.34 -9.11 -24.06
CA THR A 74 8.31 -7.72 -24.55
C THR A 74 8.04 -7.61 -26.04
N SER A 75 7.42 -6.48 -26.46
CA SER A 75 7.36 -6.03 -27.84
C SER A 75 8.31 -4.85 -28.02
N GLY A 76 9.48 -5.13 -28.57
CA GLY A 76 10.58 -4.16 -28.57
C GLY A 76 11.20 -3.99 -27.19
N PHE A 77 11.69 -2.78 -26.89
CA PHE A 77 12.47 -2.54 -25.67
C PHE A 77 11.63 -2.01 -24.49
N ASN A 78 10.55 -1.33 -24.76
CA ASN A 78 9.80 -0.60 -23.74
C ASN A 78 8.44 -1.21 -23.39
N LYS A 79 7.84 -1.96 -24.32
CA LYS A 79 6.47 -2.47 -24.15
C LYS A 79 6.51 -3.87 -23.57
N ILE A 80 6.00 -4.04 -22.35
CA ILE A 80 5.87 -5.32 -21.66
C ILE A 80 4.53 -5.94 -22.06
N LEU A 81 4.57 -7.19 -22.50
CA LEU A 81 3.40 -7.96 -22.94
C LEU A 81 2.90 -8.90 -21.84
N GLY A 82 3.82 -9.44 -21.04
CA GLY A 82 3.50 -10.31 -19.91
C GLY A 82 4.69 -10.57 -19.02
N ILE A 83 4.40 -11.04 -17.80
CA ILE A 83 5.40 -11.46 -16.82
C ILE A 83 5.01 -12.84 -16.30
N GLY A 84 5.96 -13.77 -16.30
CA GLY A 84 5.80 -15.12 -15.78
C GLY A 84 7.03 -15.62 -15.04
N GLN A 85 6.97 -16.84 -14.56
CA GLN A 85 8.10 -17.55 -13.94
C GLN A 85 8.49 -18.76 -14.76
N CYS A 86 9.79 -19.00 -14.89
CA CYS A 86 10.32 -20.20 -15.52
C CYS A 86 9.95 -21.43 -14.67
N VAL A 87 9.23 -22.38 -15.28
CA VAL A 87 8.82 -23.64 -14.65
C VAL A 87 9.52 -24.85 -15.29
N LYS A 88 10.10 -24.66 -16.48
CA LYS A 88 10.91 -25.67 -17.17
C LYS A 88 12.06 -24.96 -17.86
N THR A 89 13.29 -25.37 -17.57
CA THR A 89 14.48 -24.84 -18.23
C THR A 89 14.50 -25.18 -19.71
N TYR A 90 15.50 -24.67 -20.44
CA TYR A 90 15.63 -24.87 -21.87
C TYR A 90 15.38 -26.31 -22.33
N TYR A 91 14.66 -26.41 -23.44
CA TYR A 91 14.51 -27.65 -24.24
C TYR A 91 14.36 -27.30 -25.70
N PHE A 92 14.78 -28.25 -26.57
CA PHE A 92 14.65 -28.17 -28.00
C PHE A 92 13.43 -28.99 -28.44
N ASP A 93 12.48 -28.33 -29.11
CA ASP A 93 11.23 -28.98 -29.57
C ASP A 93 11.31 -29.31 -31.04
N GLU A 94 11.64 -30.55 -31.36
CA GLU A 94 11.75 -31.06 -32.75
C GLU A 94 10.41 -31.11 -33.50
N THR A 95 9.30 -31.10 -32.77
CA THR A 95 7.95 -31.17 -33.37
C THR A 95 7.54 -29.84 -34.02
N LYS A 96 8.19 -28.74 -33.65
CA LYS A 96 7.92 -27.40 -34.19
C LYS A 96 8.71 -27.16 -35.48
N THR A 97 8.10 -26.42 -36.40
CA THR A 97 8.77 -25.96 -37.63
C THR A 97 9.59 -24.70 -37.39
N GLU A 98 9.10 -23.80 -36.51
CA GLU A 98 9.73 -22.55 -36.09
C GLU A 98 9.71 -22.47 -34.58
N PHE A 99 10.56 -21.60 -33.97
CA PHE A 99 10.62 -21.40 -32.52
C PHE A 99 10.88 -22.69 -31.72
N LYS A 100 11.83 -23.50 -32.18
CA LYS A 100 12.19 -24.78 -31.58
C LYS A 100 12.90 -24.67 -30.23
N HIS A 101 13.56 -23.53 -29.95
CA HIS A 101 14.31 -23.29 -28.71
C HIS A 101 13.37 -22.68 -27.68
N CYS A 102 12.96 -23.44 -26.65
CA CYS A 102 11.92 -23.09 -25.72
C CYS A 102 12.34 -23.21 -24.27
N ILE A 103 11.67 -22.44 -23.41
CA ILE A 103 11.59 -22.66 -21.95
C ILE A 103 10.11 -22.70 -21.56
N GLY A 104 9.76 -23.46 -20.51
CA GLY A 104 8.40 -23.46 -19.96
C GLY A 104 8.21 -22.28 -19.01
N VAL A 105 7.10 -21.56 -19.14
CA VAL A 105 6.79 -20.35 -18.36
C VAL A 105 5.37 -20.41 -17.82
N ASN A 106 5.22 -20.24 -16.52
CA ASN A 106 3.92 -19.97 -15.91
C ASN A 106 3.65 -18.46 -15.97
N TRP A 107 2.76 -18.01 -16.85
CA TRP A 107 2.46 -16.60 -17.03
C TRP A 107 1.55 -16.08 -15.92
N LEU A 108 2.08 -15.18 -15.07
CA LEU A 108 1.41 -14.59 -13.90
C LEU A 108 0.60 -13.35 -14.26
N LYS A 109 1.06 -12.57 -15.24
CA LYS A 109 0.41 -11.37 -15.76
C LYS A 109 0.45 -11.39 -17.28
N VAL A 110 -0.70 -11.31 -17.93
CA VAL A 110 -0.86 -11.49 -19.40
C VAL A 110 -1.60 -10.35 -20.08
N ASP A 111 -2.12 -9.38 -19.33
CA ASP A 111 -2.97 -8.31 -19.84
C ASP A 111 -2.21 -7.35 -20.75
N GLY A 112 -0.90 -7.26 -20.61
CA GLY A 112 -0.04 -6.42 -21.45
C GLY A 112 -0.28 -4.93 -21.28
N GLY A 113 0.31 -4.14 -22.17
CA GLY A 113 0.08 -2.70 -22.21
C GLY A 113 0.92 -1.87 -21.22
N TRP A 114 1.83 -2.50 -20.47
CA TRP A 114 2.77 -1.81 -19.60
C TRP A 114 3.97 -1.28 -20.39
N GLU A 115 4.42 -0.08 -20.07
CA GLU A 115 5.51 0.58 -20.77
C GLU A 115 6.59 1.10 -19.82
N TYR A 116 7.86 0.88 -20.18
CA TYR A 116 9.00 1.47 -19.49
C TYR A 116 9.36 2.82 -20.10
N GLN A 117 9.38 3.87 -19.30
CA GLN A 117 9.62 5.26 -19.74
C GLN A 117 11.10 5.70 -19.69
N GLY A 118 12.00 4.84 -19.19
CA GLY A 118 13.41 5.16 -19.03
C GLY A 118 14.23 5.11 -20.31
N LYS A 119 15.55 5.36 -20.21
CA LYS A 119 16.47 5.35 -21.35
C LYS A 119 16.43 4.03 -22.12
N LYS A 120 16.29 4.11 -23.44
CA LYS A 120 16.32 2.96 -24.34
C LYS A 120 17.71 2.32 -24.34
N GLY A 121 17.80 1.04 -24.01
CA GLY A 121 19.02 0.26 -24.16
C GLY A 121 19.21 -0.30 -25.57
N ALA A 122 20.27 -1.10 -25.78
CA ALA A 122 20.49 -1.77 -27.05
C ALA A 122 19.39 -2.82 -27.33
N ARG A 123 18.93 -2.93 -28.59
CA ARG A 123 17.99 -3.97 -29.01
C ARG A 123 18.64 -5.34 -28.89
N GLN A 124 18.18 -6.15 -27.95
CA GLN A 124 18.61 -7.53 -27.75
C GLN A 124 17.37 -8.41 -27.64
N THR A 125 17.40 -9.59 -28.22
CA THR A 125 16.27 -10.53 -28.21
C THR A 125 16.09 -11.15 -26.83
N ILE A 126 17.20 -11.30 -26.09
CA ILE A 126 17.25 -11.81 -24.72
C ILE A 126 18.18 -10.90 -23.94
N ASN A 127 17.77 -10.50 -22.75
CA ASN A 127 18.59 -9.68 -21.87
C ASN A 127 18.36 -10.06 -20.40
N TRP A 128 19.43 -10.29 -19.67
CA TRP A 128 19.40 -10.32 -18.23
C TRP A 128 19.24 -8.90 -17.70
N ASP A 129 18.06 -8.60 -17.15
CA ASP A 129 17.77 -7.25 -16.68
C ASP A 129 18.31 -7.03 -15.26
N ARG A 130 19.20 -6.05 -15.15
CA ARG A 130 19.80 -5.60 -13.88
C ARG A 130 19.42 -4.16 -13.53
N ASN A 131 18.58 -3.54 -14.35
CA ASN A 131 18.15 -2.16 -14.12
C ASN A 131 17.13 -2.12 -12.97
N SER A 132 17.49 -1.44 -11.89
CA SER A 132 16.66 -1.36 -10.68
C SER A 132 15.29 -0.73 -10.94
N GLU A 133 15.20 0.29 -11.80
CA GLU A 133 13.93 0.94 -12.15
C GLU A 133 12.99 -0.01 -12.90
N ARG A 134 13.53 -0.80 -13.86
CA ARG A 134 12.74 -1.81 -14.56
C ARG A 134 12.34 -2.97 -13.66
N ILE A 135 13.22 -3.43 -12.80
CA ILE A 135 12.90 -4.47 -11.82
C ILE A 135 11.80 -4.01 -10.87
N ASN A 136 11.83 -2.76 -10.41
CA ASN A 136 10.76 -2.18 -9.59
C ASN A 136 9.45 -2.08 -10.39
N LEU A 137 9.52 -1.71 -11.68
CA LEU A 137 8.36 -1.75 -12.57
C LEU A 137 7.77 -3.16 -12.67
N TYR A 138 8.60 -4.21 -12.87
CA TYR A 138 8.12 -5.60 -12.93
C TYR A 138 7.46 -6.04 -11.63
N LYS A 139 8.05 -5.69 -10.48
CA LYS A 139 7.46 -5.94 -9.16
C LYS A 139 6.12 -5.23 -8.99
N SER A 140 6.00 -3.98 -9.43
CA SER A 140 4.74 -3.23 -9.36
C SER A 140 3.64 -3.84 -10.23
N ILE A 141 3.98 -4.37 -11.41
CA ILE A 141 3.04 -5.10 -12.27
C ILE A 141 2.59 -6.41 -11.61
N LEU A 142 3.53 -7.17 -11.04
CA LEU A 142 3.24 -8.43 -10.36
C LEU A 142 2.31 -8.25 -9.17
N ASN A 143 2.57 -7.23 -8.36
CA ASN A 143 1.78 -6.91 -7.16
C ASN A 143 0.47 -6.15 -7.48
N GLY A 144 0.19 -5.83 -8.74
CA GLY A 144 -1.00 -5.09 -9.14
C GLY A 144 -0.93 -3.59 -8.86
N THR A 145 0.24 -3.06 -8.50
CA THR A 145 0.46 -1.63 -8.18
C THR A 145 0.91 -0.79 -9.37
N TYR A 146 1.16 -1.43 -10.53
CA TYR A 146 1.52 -0.71 -11.75
C TYR A 146 0.36 0.16 -12.23
N ARG A 147 0.62 1.44 -12.41
CA ARG A 147 -0.28 2.38 -13.09
C ARG A 147 0.39 2.88 -14.36
N LYS A 148 -0.35 2.81 -15.47
CA LYS A 148 0.12 3.33 -16.74
C LYS A 148 0.35 4.83 -16.58
N ASN A 149 1.58 5.30 -16.79
CA ASN A 149 1.94 6.73 -16.81
C ASN A 149 1.31 7.42 -18.05
N ILE A 150 -0.01 7.40 -18.14
CA ILE A 150 -0.75 8.28 -19.03
C ILE A 150 -1.16 9.46 -18.17
N GLU A 151 -0.57 10.64 -18.46
CA GLU A 151 -0.88 11.92 -17.82
C GLU A 151 -0.06 12.39 -16.59
N LYS A 152 1.21 12.03 -16.52
CA LYS A 152 2.11 12.76 -15.59
C LYS A 152 2.22 14.28 -15.87
N VAL A 153 1.69 14.77 -16.98
CA VAL A 153 1.92 16.16 -17.40
C VAL A 153 0.78 17.13 -16.99
N VAL A 154 -0.47 16.67 -16.85
CA VAL A 154 -1.60 17.54 -16.50
C VAL A 154 -2.06 17.38 -15.05
N MET A 155 -2.11 16.14 -14.53
CA MET A 155 -2.44 15.89 -13.11
C MET A 155 -1.32 16.28 -12.13
N ASN A 156 -0.05 16.25 -12.52
CA ASN A 156 1.09 16.58 -11.65
C ASN A 156 1.05 18.00 -11.05
N LYS A 157 0.41 18.97 -11.70
CA LYS A 157 0.34 20.33 -11.17
C LYS A 157 -0.61 20.43 -9.98
N ASN A 158 -1.69 19.61 -9.98
CA ASN A 158 -2.67 19.60 -8.90
C ASN A 158 -2.21 18.75 -7.70
N ILE A 159 -1.61 17.57 -7.92
CA ILE A 159 -1.16 16.69 -6.81
C ILE A 159 -0.09 17.38 -5.97
N ASN A 160 0.87 18.07 -6.58
CA ASN A 160 1.89 18.81 -5.85
C ASN A 160 1.33 19.88 -4.91
N ASP A 161 0.25 20.56 -5.29
CA ASP A 161 -0.41 21.52 -4.40
C ASP A 161 -1.05 20.82 -3.18
N TYR A 162 -1.67 19.65 -3.36
CA TYR A 162 -2.19 18.85 -2.25
C TYR A 162 -1.07 18.31 -1.36
N LEU A 163 0.04 17.84 -1.94
CA LEU A 163 1.21 17.40 -1.19
C LEU A 163 1.80 18.51 -0.34
N ASP A 164 1.95 19.71 -0.91
CA ASP A 164 2.45 20.88 -0.18
C ASP A 164 1.51 21.31 0.96
N LYS A 165 0.19 21.24 0.71
CA LYS A 165 -0.82 21.48 1.74
C LYS A 165 -0.72 20.45 2.87
N LEU A 166 -0.61 19.16 2.52
CA LEU A 166 -0.53 18.06 3.48
C LEU A 166 0.78 18.10 4.27
N ARG A 167 1.93 18.34 3.63
CA ARG A 167 3.22 18.47 4.31
C ARG A 167 3.22 19.58 5.36
N LYS A 168 2.58 20.72 5.06
CA LYS A 168 2.50 21.88 5.96
C LYS A 168 1.51 21.68 7.10
N SER A 169 0.35 21.05 6.84
CA SER A 169 -0.72 20.90 7.82
C SER A 169 -0.73 19.56 8.54
N LYS A 170 0.02 18.56 8.07
CA LYS A 170 0.00 17.15 8.53
C LYS A 170 -1.37 16.47 8.38
N ASN A 171 -2.47 17.22 8.42
CA ASN A 171 -3.84 16.72 8.38
C ASN A 171 -4.63 17.46 7.29
N LEU A 172 -5.25 16.72 6.38
CA LEU A 172 -6.00 17.25 5.25
C LEU A 172 -7.41 16.63 5.24
N ILE A 173 -8.42 17.44 4.94
CA ILE A 173 -9.77 16.96 4.65
C ILE A 173 -10.13 17.33 3.21
N LEU A 174 -10.43 16.33 2.41
CA LEU A 174 -11.00 16.48 1.07
C LEU A 174 -12.52 16.44 1.21
N ARG A 175 -13.18 17.57 0.97
CA ARG A 175 -14.64 17.69 1.07
C ARG A 175 -15.25 18.01 -0.29
N GLY A 176 -16.51 17.71 -0.47
CA GLY A 176 -17.27 18.07 -1.68
C GLY A 176 -18.44 17.14 -1.93
N ALA A 177 -19.10 17.34 -3.07
CA ALA A 177 -20.27 16.59 -3.47
C ALA A 177 -19.96 15.07 -3.64
N PRO A 178 -20.98 14.19 -3.54
CA PRO A 178 -20.81 12.76 -3.81
C PRO A 178 -20.31 12.49 -5.23
N GLY A 179 -19.44 11.49 -5.36
CA GLY A 179 -18.94 11.08 -6.67
C GLY A 179 -17.87 11.99 -7.28
N THR A 180 -17.33 12.97 -6.54
CA THR A 180 -16.22 13.81 -7.02
C THR A 180 -14.85 13.15 -6.93
N GLY A 181 -14.74 11.86 -6.60
CA GLY A 181 -13.46 11.15 -6.60
C GLY A 181 -12.55 11.43 -5.40
N LYS A 182 -13.06 11.96 -4.29
CA LYS A 182 -12.27 12.30 -3.08
C LYS A 182 -11.43 11.17 -2.55
N THR A 183 -12.01 9.97 -2.39
CA THR A 183 -11.31 8.78 -1.89
C THR A 183 -10.22 8.31 -2.85
N TYR A 184 -10.48 8.41 -4.16
CA TYR A 184 -9.47 8.14 -5.19
C TYR A 184 -8.30 9.12 -5.08
N LEU A 185 -8.59 10.42 -5.03
CA LEU A 185 -7.58 11.47 -4.89
C LEU A 185 -6.78 11.32 -3.58
N ALA A 186 -7.42 10.95 -2.46
CA ALA A 186 -6.75 10.67 -1.19
C ALA A 186 -5.70 9.56 -1.34
N LYS A 187 -6.04 8.47 -2.05
CA LYS A 187 -5.12 7.37 -2.35
C LYS A 187 -3.98 7.82 -3.26
N GLU A 188 -4.25 8.62 -4.29
CA GLU A 188 -3.21 9.18 -5.17
C GLU A 188 -2.21 10.04 -4.40
N ILE A 189 -2.70 10.95 -3.55
CA ILE A 189 -1.85 11.80 -2.69
C ILE A 189 -1.00 10.92 -1.76
N ALA A 190 -1.59 9.89 -1.16
CA ALA A 190 -0.88 8.97 -0.28
C ALA A 190 0.20 8.19 -1.02
N MET A 191 -0.11 7.63 -2.19
CA MET A 191 0.86 6.91 -3.03
C MET A 191 2.04 7.80 -3.44
N GLU A 192 1.78 9.05 -3.84
CA GLU A 192 2.85 9.98 -4.23
C GLU A 192 3.73 10.35 -3.02
N LEU A 193 3.12 10.60 -1.84
CA LEU A 193 3.88 10.97 -0.64
C LEU A 193 4.74 9.81 -0.10
N THR A 194 4.32 8.56 -0.28
CA THR A 194 5.02 7.35 0.18
C THR A 194 5.94 6.75 -0.89
N GLY A 195 6.03 7.38 -2.08
CA GLY A 195 6.82 6.85 -3.19
C GLY A 195 6.28 5.52 -3.74
N GLY A 196 4.97 5.26 -3.62
CA GLY A 196 4.31 4.06 -4.11
C GLY A 196 4.34 2.87 -3.14
N ASN A 197 4.75 3.07 -1.90
CA ASN A 197 4.82 1.99 -0.92
C ASN A 197 3.51 1.87 -0.13
N GLU A 198 2.71 0.86 -0.46
CA GLU A 198 1.42 0.58 0.19
C GLU A 198 1.56 0.21 1.67
N ASP A 199 2.67 -0.37 2.10
CA ASP A 199 2.93 -0.68 3.52
C ASP A 199 2.98 0.55 4.43
N GLN A 200 3.12 1.74 3.83
CA GLN A 200 3.14 3.04 4.50
C GLN A 200 1.78 3.76 4.41
N ILE A 201 0.75 3.09 3.89
CA ILE A 201 -0.59 3.65 3.74
C ILE A 201 -1.58 2.84 4.58
N GLY A 202 -2.20 3.49 5.56
CA GLY A 202 -3.33 2.96 6.31
C GLY A 202 -4.65 3.44 5.71
N PHE A 203 -5.70 2.63 5.79
CA PHE A 203 -7.02 2.99 5.29
C PHE A 203 -8.11 2.48 6.23
N VAL A 204 -9.06 3.35 6.54
CA VAL A 204 -10.28 2.98 7.25
C VAL A 204 -11.45 3.80 6.73
N GLN A 205 -12.65 3.24 6.76
CA GLN A 205 -13.90 3.95 6.49
C GLN A 205 -14.70 4.06 7.78
N PHE A 206 -15.04 5.29 8.18
CA PHE A 206 -15.88 5.49 9.35
C PHE A 206 -17.36 5.19 9.06
N HIS A 207 -18.03 4.68 10.05
CA HIS A 207 -19.47 4.44 10.08
C HIS A 207 -20.02 4.78 11.47
N PRO A 208 -21.34 4.93 11.65
CA PRO A 208 -21.92 5.39 12.92
C PRO A 208 -21.58 4.56 14.16
N SER A 209 -21.25 3.29 13.98
CA SER A 209 -20.87 2.38 15.09
C SER A 209 -19.37 2.25 15.28
N TYR A 210 -18.53 3.03 14.55
CA TYR A 210 -17.08 3.00 14.69
C TYR A 210 -16.67 3.74 15.96
N ASP A 211 -15.80 3.16 16.77
CA ASP A 211 -15.46 3.73 18.07
C ASP A 211 -13.95 3.73 18.39
N TYR A 212 -13.63 4.13 19.63
CA TYR A 212 -12.26 4.20 20.15
C TYR A 212 -11.57 2.83 20.16
N THR A 213 -12.32 1.77 20.43
CA THR A 213 -11.79 0.41 20.53
C THR A 213 -11.24 -0.09 19.21
N ASP A 214 -11.95 0.22 18.11
CA ASP A 214 -11.50 -0.14 16.77
C ASP A 214 -10.28 0.68 16.31
N PHE A 215 -10.22 1.94 16.77
CA PHE A 215 -9.26 2.91 16.25
C PHE A 215 -7.97 3.00 17.05
N VAL A 216 -8.08 3.09 18.38
CA VAL A 216 -6.94 3.31 19.28
C VAL A 216 -6.56 2.03 20.01
N GLU A 217 -7.39 1.57 20.92
CA GLU A 217 -7.18 0.33 21.69
C GLU A 217 -8.44 -0.09 22.42
N GLY A 218 -8.60 -1.38 22.68
CA GLY A 218 -9.76 -1.88 23.40
C GLY A 218 -9.60 -3.30 23.91
N LEU A 219 -10.54 -3.70 24.78
CA LEU A 219 -10.62 -5.04 25.31
C LEU A 219 -11.37 -5.97 24.34
N THR A 220 -10.66 -6.93 23.78
CA THR A 220 -11.22 -7.91 22.82
C THR A 220 -11.39 -9.27 23.50
N PRO A 221 -12.55 -9.93 23.36
CA PRO A 221 -12.74 -11.28 23.90
C PRO A 221 -11.93 -12.29 23.09
N VAL A 222 -11.10 -13.07 23.77
CA VAL A 222 -10.28 -14.14 23.20
C VAL A 222 -10.68 -15.46 23.87
N ALA A 223 -10.97 -16.49 23.07
CA ALA A 223 -11.25 -17.83 23.60
C ALA A 223 -9.94 -18.50 24.04
N ASN A 224 -9.86 -18.91 25.30
CA ASN A 224 -8.77 -19.75 25.79
C ASN A 224 -8.98 -21.21 25.36
N GLY A 225 -7.91 -22.01 25.35
CA GLY A 225 -7.93 -23.42 24.96
C GLY A 225 -8.94 -24.28 25.75
N ASP A 226 -9.36 -23.83 26.93
CA ASP A 226 -10.36 -24.47 27.80
C ASP A 226 -11.80 -24.02 27.55
N GLY A 227 -12.05 -23.18 26.53
CA GLY A 227 -13.37 -22.64 26.19
C GLY A 227 -13.83 -21.47 27.08
N ALA A 228 -13.01 -20.98 27.99
CA ALA A 228 -13.28 -19.78 28.77
C ALA A 228 -12.96 -18.53 27.91
N ILE A 229 -13.75 -17.46 28.09
CA ILE A 229 -13.50 -16.17 27.44
C ILE A 229 -12.65 -15.30 28.35
N GLU A 230 -11.51 -14.86 27.84
CA GLU A 230 -10.64 -13.88 28.47
C GLU A 230 -10.67 -12.59 27.64
N PHE A 231 -10.59 -11.43 28.33
CA PHE A 231 -10.48 -10.15 27.64
C PHE A 231 -9.01 -9.74 27.58
N LYS A 232 -8.51 -9.55 26.33
CA LYS A 232 -7.14 -9.06 26.10
C LYS A 232 -7.18 -7.65 25.54
N LEU A 233 -6.29 -6.80 26.03
CA LEU A 233 -6.08 -5.48 25.44
C LEU A 233 -5.42 -5.64 24.07
N GLN A 234 -6.04 -5.05 23.05
CA GLN A 234 -5.52 -5.01 21.68
C GLN A 234 -5.42 -3.59 21.19
N ASP A 235 -4.37 -3.31 20.43
CA ASP A 235 -4.21 -2.04 19.75
C ASP A 235 -5.19 -1.96 18.56
N GLY A 236 -5.81 -0.78 18.38
CA GLY A 236 -6.65 -0.48 17.24
C GLY A 236 -5.80 -0.11 16.01
N ILE A 237 -6.45 -0.12 14.84
CA ILE A 237 -5.79 0.03 13.53
C ILE A 237 -4.90 1.28 13.43
N PHE A 238 -5.32 2.41 13.99
CA PHE A 238 -4.54 3.65 13.92
C PHE A 238 -3.33 3.64 14.87
N LYS A 239 -3.49 3.07 16.06
CA LYS A 239 -2.38 2.93 17.01
C LYS A 239 -1.31 2.00 16.48
N GLU A 240 -1.66 0.83 15.93
CA GLU A 240 -0.73 -0.09 15.27
C GLU A 240 0.04 0.60 14.13
N PHE A 241 -0.69 1.34 13.29
CA PHE A 241 -0.09 2.12 12.21
C PHE A 241 0.92 3.16 12.71
N CYS A 242 0.57 3.89 13.77
CA CYS A 242 1.46 4.86 14.39
C CYS A 242 2.69 4.20 15.03
N LEU A 243 2.57 3.03 15.63
CA LEU A 243 3.71 2.28 16.18
C LEU A 243 4.68 1.85 15.08
N LYS A 244 4.18 1.42 13.92
CA LYS A 244 5.00 1.12 12.74
C LYS A 244 5.75 2.36 12.25
N ALA A 245 5.07 3.50 12.16
CA ALA A 245 5.68 4.78 11.80
C ALA A 245 6.72 5.26 12.83
N LYS A 246 6.42 5.11 14.13
CA LYS A 246 7.34 5.42 15.24
C LYS A 246 8.63 4.61 15.15
N LYS A 247 8.53 3.32 14.84
CA LYS A 247 9.70 2.45 14.64
C LYS A 247 10.60 2.97 13.53
N ASN A 248 10.03 3.32 12.36
CA ASN A 248 10.81 3.92 11.27
C ASN A 248 11.42 5.26 11.67
N TRP A 249 10.64 6.14 12.33
CA TRP A 249 11.14 7.45 12.79
C TRP A 249 12.34 7.30 13.73
N LEU A 250 12.25 6.41 14.73
CA LEU A 250 13.35 6.12 15.64
C LEU A 250 14.58 5.55 14.92
N TYR A 251 14.38 4.64 13.98
CA TYR A 251 15.47 4.04 13.21
C TYR A 251 16.17 5.05 12.30
N SER A 252 15.41 5.98 11.68
CA SER A 252 15.99 7.00 10.81
C SER A 252 16.88 8.02 11.55
N HIS A 253 16.73 8.13 12.88
CA HIS A 253 17.51 9.03 13.73
C HIS A 253 18.67 8.34 14.46
N LYS A 254 18.78 7.00 14.38
CA LYS A 254 19.92 6.24 14.90
C LYS A 254 21.08 6.26 13.90
N ASN A 255 22.32 6.19 14.39
CA ASN A 255 23.45 5.99 13.52
C ASN A 255 23.47 4.56 12.93
N LYS A 256 24.16 4.36 11.82
CA LYS A 256 24.19 3.07 11.11
C LYS A 256 24.82 1.95 11.96
N ASP A 257 25.84 2.26 12.73
CA ASP A 257 26.57 1.26 13.53
C ASP A 257 25.70 0.72 14.67
N ASP A 258 24.89 1.59 15.31
CA ASP A 258 23.95 1.17 16.36
C ASP A 258 22.81 0.34 15.78
N LEU A 259 22.31 0.70 14.59
CA LEU A 259 21.29 -0.09 13.89
C LEU A 259 21.82 -1.47 13.46
N GLU A 260 23.09 -1.54 13.04
CA GLU A 260 23.72 -2.80 12.68
C GLU A 260 23.85 -3.72 13.90
N LYS A 261 24.29 -3.18 15.05
CA LYS A 261 24.36 -3.92 16.32
C LYS A 261 22.98 -4.44 16.74
N GLU A 262 21.95 -3.58 16.66
CA GLU A 262 20.55 -3.93 17.02
C GLU A 262 20.01 -5.05 16.11
N LYS A 263 20.14 -4.91 14.78
CA LYS A 263 19.69 -5.94 13.82
C LYS A 263 20.44 -7.26 13.99
N LYS A 264 21.75 -7.23 14.26
CA LYS A 264 22.54 -8.42 14.57
C LYS A 264 22.04 -9.09 15.86
N SER A 265 21.66 -8.31 16.86
CA SER A 265 21.13 -8.82 18.12
C SER A 265 19.77 -9.51 17.91
N ILE A 266 18.86 -8.88 17.17
CA ILE A 266 17.56 -9.46 16.80
C ILE A 266 17.75 -10.75 16.00
N ALA A 267 18.65 -10.76 15.00
CA ALA A 267 18.93 -11.94 14.20
C ALA A 267 19.47 -13.10 15.03
N LYS A 268 20.34 -12.82 16.03
CA LYS A 268 20.83 -13.84 16.96
C LYS A 268 19.70 -14.42 17.81
N ILE A 269 18.83 -13.57 18.35
CA ILE A 269 17.66 -14.01 19.14
C ILE A 269 16.76 -14.90 18.27
N SER A 270 16.38 -14.42 17.09
CA SER A 270 15.51 -15.16 16.17
C SER A 270 16.12 -16.50 15.78
N LYS A 271 17.42 -16.55 15.47
CA LYS A 271 18.10 -17.79 15.11
C LYS A 271 18.16 -18.77 16.26
N TYR A 272 18.42 -18.31 17.48
CA TYR A 272 18.48 -19.15 18.67
C TYR A 272 17.14 -19.86 18.92
N PHE A 273 16.02 -19.15 18.74
CA PHE A 273 14.69 -19.70 18.98
C PHE A 273 14.04 -20.39 17.77
N ALA A 274 14.51 -20.14 16.54
CA ALA A 274 13.90 -20.68 15.31
C ALA A 274 13.85 -22.22 15.25
N ASN A 275 14.81 -22.89 15.89
CA ASN A 275 14.91 -24.36 15.90
C ASN A 275 14.61 -24.97 17.28
N MET A 276 14.04 -24.19 18.20
CA MET A 276 13.73 -24.66 19.55
C MET A 276 12.30 -25.22 19.58
N GLU A 277 12.17 -26.46 20.07
CA GLU A 277 10.85 -27.03 20.37
C GLU A 277 10.40 -26.57 21.77
N PHE A 278 9.12 -26.29 21.92
CA PHE A 278 8.54 -25.85 23.19
C PHE A 278 7.58 -26.94 23.75
N PRO A 279 7.67 -27.25 25.05
CA PRO A 279 8.65 -26.75 26.03
C PRO A 279 10.08 -27.22 25.73
N SER A 280 11.07 -26.34 25.97
CA SER A 280 12.48 -26.65 25.75
C SER A 280 13.01 -27.72 26.70
N ASP A 281 14.21 -28.25 26.40
CA ASP A 281 15.00 -28.98 27.38
C ASP A 281 15.34 -28.11 28.59
N LYS A 282 15.71 -28.77 29.71
CA LYS A 282 16.14 -28.06 30.93
C LYS A 282 17.42 -27.28 30.71
N LEU A 283 17.35 -25.99 30.99
CA LEU A 283 18.46 -25.05 30.99
C LEU A 283 18.92 -24.83 32.44
N TYR A 284 20.20 -24.56 32.65
CA TYR A 284 20.78 -24.42 33.97
C TYR A 284 21.45 -23.05 34.13
N THR A 285 21.15 -22.35 35.22
CA THR A 285 21.85 -21.14 35.63
C THR A 285 23.25 -21.48 36.16
N LYS A 286 24.13 -20.49 36.30
CA LYS A 286 25.47 -20.66 36.90
C LYS A 286 25.42 -21.28 38.33
N ARG A 287 24.30 -21.11 39.03
CA ARG A 287 24.06 -21.71 40.39
C ARG A 287 23.34 -23.05 40.36
N GLN A 288 23.29 -23.70 39.20
CA GLN A 288 22.65 -25.01 39.01
C GLN A 288 21.11 -25.01 39.19
N SER A 289 20.44 -23.86 39.26
CA SER A 289 18.98 -23.82 39.23
C SER A 289 18.50 -24.14 37.82
N SER A 290 17.56 -25.07 37.67
CA SER A 290 17.01 -25.44 36.36
C SER A 290 15.80 -24.61 36.00
N PHE A 291 15.61 -24.33 34.71
CA PHE A 291 14.41 -23.74 34.14
C PHE A 291 14.14 -24.29 32.74
N ILE A 292 12.91 -24.18 32.28
CA ILE A 292 12.44 -24.66 30.98
C ILE A 292 11.76 -23.48 30.29
N ILE A 293 12.04 -23.23 29.00
CA ILE A 293 11.30 -22.25 28.21
C ILE A 293 10.03 -22.94 27.73
N THR A 294 8.87 -22.40 28.10
CA THR A 294 7.58 -22.99 27.79
C THR A 294 6.96 -22.40 26.53
N GLU A 295 7.21 -21.11 26.28
CA GLU A 295 6.63 -20.36 25.17
C GLU A 295 7.46 -19.10 24.92
N ILE A 296 7.36 -18.55 23.70
CA ILE A 296 7.89 -17.24 23.32
C ILE A 296 6.85 -16.49 22.48
N ASP A 297 6.65 -15.21 22.78
CA ASP A 297 5.88 -14.30 21.96
C ASP A 297 6.76 -13.15 21.44
N GLU A 298 6.18 -12.12 20.86
CA GLU A 298 6.91 -10.96 20.31
C GLU A 298 7.66 -10.15 21.40
N ASN A 299 7.22 -10.19 22.66
CA ASN A 299 7.72 -9.36 23.75
C ASN A 299 8.41 -10.14 24.85
N TYR A 300 8.01 -11.40 25.08
CA TYR A 300 8.40 -12.18 26.25
C TYR A 300 8.83 -13.60 25.94
N ILE A 301 9.74 -14.09 26.76
CA ILE A 301 10.10 -15.51 26.89
C ILE A 301 9.50 -16.01 28.19
N TYR A 302 8.58 -16.96 28.11
CA TYR A 302 7.95 -17.58 29.27
C TYR A 302 8.78 -18.77 29.73
N ILE A 303 9.08 -18.80 31.05
CA ILE A 303 9.89 -19.86 31.64
C ILE A 303 9.16 -20.51 32.80
N SER A 304 9.31 -21.83 32.91
CA SER A 304 8.90 -22.60 34.08
C SER A 304 10.13 -22.97 34.89
N ILE A 305 10.01 -22.89 36.23
CA ILE A 305 11.06 -23.12 37.21
C ILE A 305 10.55 -24.19 38.19
N PRO A 306 10.54 -25.47 37.81
CA PRO A 306 9.87 -26.54 38.57
C PRO A 306 10.38 -26.69 40.00
N GLU A 307 11.65 -26.38 40.24
CA GLU A 307 12.32 -26.55 41.55
C GLU A 307 12.16 -25.35 42.48
N ASN A 308 11.45 -24.28 42.02
CA ASN A 308 11.21 -23.09 42.86
C ASN A 308 9.85 -23.20 43.55
N GLU A 309 9.86 -23.25 44.88
CA GLU A 309 8.63 -23.35 45.70
C GLU A 309 7.81 -22.05 45.73
N VAL A 310 8.44 -20.89 45.48
CA VAL A 310 7.82 -19.55 45.63
C VAL A 310 7.26 -19.05 44.31
N SER A 311 8.01 -19.22 43.20
CA SER A 311 7.61 -18.75 41.88
C SER A 311 7.94 -19.80 40.84
N LYS A 312 6.93 -20.55 40.41
CA LYS A 312 7.09 -21.63 39.43
C LYS A 312 7.21 -21.15 38.00
N ASN A 313 6.77 -19.94 37.72
CA ASN A 313 6.78 -19.36 36.38
C ASN A 313 7.33 -17.94 36.45
N ALA A 314 8.01 -17.51 35.38
CA ALA A 314 8.44 -16.14 35.17
C ALA A 314 8.38 -15.78 33.70
N LYS A 315 8.37 -14.49 33.39
CA LYS A 315 8.46 -13.98 32.00
C LYS A 315 9.66 -13.03 31.89
N LEU A 316 10.42 -13.19 30.82
CA LEU A 316 11.62 -12.40 30.54
C LEU A 316 11.35 -11.54 29.31
N LYS A 317 11.65 -10.24 29.39
CA LYS A 317 11.47 -9.33 28.25
C LYS A 317 12.55 -9.57 27.20
N ILE A 318 12.14 -9.78 25.94
CA ILE A 318 13.06 -9.92 24.80
C ILE A 318 13.89 -8.65 24.63
N LYS A 319 13.27 -7.48 24.78
CA LYS A 319 13.97 -6.17 24.72
C LYS A 319 15.12 -6.02 25.70
N ASP A 320 15.05 -6.64 26.86
CA ASP A 320 16.13 -6.59 27.85
C ASP A 320 17.34 -7.42 27.36
N ILE A 321 17.09 -8.59 26.77
CA ILE A 321 18.15 -9.43 26.17
C ILE A 321 18.74 -8.71 24.94
N GLU A 322 17.92 -8.08 24.12
CA GLU A 322 18.36 -7.30 22.98
C GLU A 322 19.28 -6.14 23.42
N ALA A 323 18.87 -5.39 24.45
CA ALA A 323 19.66 -4.30 25.01
C ALA A 323 21.02 -4.80 25.55
N MET A 324 21.03 -5.97 26.22
CA MET A 324 22.29 -6.59 26.67
C MET A 324 23.18 -7.02 25.53
N LEU A 325 22.64 -7.58 24.43
CA LEU A 325 23.41 -8.02 23.26
C LEU A 325 23.95 -6.85 22.43
N THR A 326 23.21 -5.74 22.39
CA THR A 326 23.58 -4.52 21.64
C THR A 326 24.61 -3.70 22.39
N SER A 327 24.64 -3.82 23.73
CA SER A 327 25.57 -3.09 24.61
C SER A 327 27.04 -3.55 24.37
N GLU A 328 27.98 -2.61 24.54
CA GLU A 328 29.41 -2.89 24.58
C GLU A 328 29.85 -3.55 25.90
N SER A 329 28.95 -3.61 26.90
CA SER A 329 29.21 -4.21 28.19
C SER A 329 29.30 -5.73 28.09
N GLN A 330 30.18 -6.32 28.90
CA GLN A 330 30.24 -7.76 29.05
C GLN A 330 29.54 -8.18 30.33
N PHE A 331 28.64 -9.17 30.25
CA PHE A 331 27.88 -9.67 31.38
C PHE A 331 28.41 -11.05 31.78
N GLU A 332 29.19 -11.10 32.86
CA GLU A 332 29.73 -12.33 33.43
C GLU A 332 29.01 -12.74 34.72
N HIS A 333 28.45 -11.78 35.43
CA HIS A 333 27.76 -11.95 36.68
C HIS A 333 26.42 -11.22 36.71
N VAL A 334 25.51 -11.70 37.55
CA VAL A 334 24.19 -11.07 37.77
C VAL A 334 24.33 -9.60 38.23
N LYS A 335 25.44 -9.28 38.94
CA LYS A 335 25.73 -7.91 39.36
C LYS A 335 25.89 -6.95 38.18
N ASP A 336 26.47 -7.42 37.09
CA ASP A 336 26.70 -6.63 35.86
C ASP A 336 25.36 -6.22 35.26
N ILE A 337 24.38 -7.14 35.22
CA ILE A 337 23.01 -6.89 34.76
C ILE A 337 22.29 -5.91 35.69
N THR A 338 22.47 -6.09 37.03
CA THR A 338 21.88 -5.19 38.04
C THR A 338 22.34 -3.74 37.84
N GLN A 339 23.63 -3.55 37.58
CA GLN A 339 24.22 -2.24 37.29
C GLN A 339 23.74 -1.69 35.94
N PHE A 340 23.70 -2.51 34.90
CA PHE A 340 23.27 -2.12 33.58
C PHE A 340 21.83 -1.58 33.55
N PHE A 341 20.91 -2.25 34.25
CA PHE A 341 19.52 -1.82 34.36
C PHE A 341 19.29 -0.81 35.52
N ASN A 342 20.36 -0.33 36.14
CA ASN A 342 20.30 0.65 37.24
C ASN A 342 19.35 0.23 38.37
N LYS A 343 19.38 -1.04 38.75
CA LYS A 343 18.56 -1.58 39.86
C LYS A 343 19.34 -1.64 41.16
N ASN A 344 18.65 -1.37 42.26
CA ASN A 344 19.28 -1.41 43.59
C ASN A 344 19.62 -2.83 44.05
N ASN A 345 18.82 -3.81 43.65
CA ASN A 345 18.99 -5.23 44.01
C ASN A 345 18.84 -6.13 42.80
N ALA A 346 19.56 -7.26 42.81
CA ALA A 346 19.40 -8.31 41.81
C ALA A 346 18.07 -9.03 42.04
N THR A 347 17.30 -9.19 40.94
CA THR A 347 16.13 -10.07 40.91
C THR A 347 16.53 -11.48 40.54
N GLN A 348 15.71 -12.47 40.87
CA GLN A 348 15.95 -13.86 40.47
C GLN A 348 15.99 -14.00 38.93
N GLU A 349 15.20 -13.22 38.24
CA GLU A 349 15.13 -13.20 36.78
C GLU A 349 16.48 -12.90 36.12
N PHE A 350 17.33 -12.06 36.74
CA PHE A 350 18.64 -11.74 36.19
C PHE A 350 19.57 -12.93 36.02
N SER A 351 19.37 -14.01 36.77
CA SER A 351 20.12 -15.24 36.58
C SER A 351 19.71 -15.98 35.29
N TYR A 352 18.43 -15.90 34.91
CA TYR A 352 17.91 -16.47 33.66
C TYR A 352 18.30 -15.59 32.47
N TYR A 353 18.20 -14.26 32.57
CA TYR A 353 18.73 -13.32 31.59
C TYR A 353 20.21 -13.59 31.28
N LEU A 354 21.04 -13.76 32.31
CA LEU A 354 22.47 -14.03 32.12
C LEU A 354 22.71 -15.33 31.35
N THR A 355 21.94 -16.37 31.64
CA THR A 355 22.05 -17.66 30.98
C THR A 355 21.68 -17.54 29.51
N LEU A 356 20.52 -16.97 29.20
CA LEU A 356 20.05 -16.78 27.83
C LEU A 356 20.98 -15.84 27.03
N TYR A 357 21.42 -14.73 27.63
CA TYR A 357 22.40 -13.83 27.02
C TYR A 357 23.66 -14.58 26.57
N LYS A 358 24.24 -15.44 27.42
CA LYS A 358 25.45 -16.19 27.08
C LYS A 358 25.23 -17.20 25.96
N MET A 359 24.07 -17.86 25.94
CA MET A 359 23.70 -18.80 24.91
C MET A 359 23.50 -18.10 23.56
N ILE A 360 22.69 -17.05 23.54
CA ILE A 360 22.37 -16.29 22.33
C ILE A 360 23.60 -15.54 21.78
N LYS A 361 24.45 -15.00 22.67
CA LYS A 361 25.69 -14.31 22.25
C LYS A 361 26.60 -15.20 21.44
N ASN A 362 26.67 -16.49 21.76
CA ASN A 362 27.54 -17.47 21.10
C ASN A 362 26.97 -17.95 19.74
N GLU A 363 25.71 -17.58 19.41
CA GLU A 363 25.18 -17.88 18.08
C GLU A 363 25.98 -17.18 17.00
N SER A 364 26.52 -17.97 16.06
CA SER A 364 27.19 -17.46 14.89
C SER A 364 26.17 -17.03 13.84
N ILE A 365 26.10 -15.75 13.54
CA ILE A 365 25.40 -15.28 12.33
C ILE A 365 26.42 -15.38 11.20
N GLN A 366 26.08 -16.06 10.08
CA GLN A 366 26.83 -15.89 8.84
C GLN A 366 26.79 -14.40 8.48
N ASP A 367 27.86 -13.87 7.90
CA ASP A 367 27.94 -12.47 7.41
C ASP A 367 26.91 -12.25 6.28
N GLU A 368 25.63 -12.34 6.60
CA GLU A 368 24.57 -11.84 5.74
C GLU A 368 24.67 -10.32 5.75
N ILE A 369 24.76 -9.74 4.55
CA ILE A 369 24.69 -8.29 4.37
C ILE A 369 23.32 -7.88 4.89
N ILE A 370 23.25 -7.45 6.14
CA ILE A 370 22.03 -6.90 6.73
C ILE A 370 21.81 -5.54 6.07
N GLU A 371 20.92 -5.47 5.09
CA GLU A 371 20.53 -4.18 4.51
C GLU A 371 19.97 -3.28 5.60
N ILE A 372 20.67 -2.19 5.90
CA ILE A 372 20.25 -1.19 6.86
C ILE A 372 19.48 -0.12 6.10
N ASP A 373 18.17 -0.22 6.13
CA ASP A 373 17.29 0.84 5.68
C ASP A 373 17.01 1.77 6.87
N ASN A 374 17.70 2.92 6.90
CA ASN A 374 17.51 3.98 7.88
C ASN A 374 16.95 5.27 7.24
N GLU A 375 16.32 5.15 6.08
CA GLU A 375 15.67 6.28 5.44
C GLU A 375 14.39 6.66 6.20
N LEU A 376 14.21 7.98 6.42
CA LEU A 376 12.97 8.50 6.99
C LEU A 376 11.84 8.36 5.97
N LYS A 377 10.84 7.55 6.28
CA LYS A 377 9.68 7.28 5.43
C LYS A 377 8.47 8.06 5.90
N ASN A 378 7.66 8.52 4.96
CA ASN A 378 6.36 9.11 5.24
C ASN A 378 5.30 8.02 5.36
N PHE A 379 4.40 8.16 6.33
CA PHE A 379 3.27 7.28 6.55
C PHE A 379 1.98 8.07 6.40
N VAL A 380 1.02 7.57 5.62
CA VAL A 380 -0.24 8.26 5.36
C VAL A 380 -1.42 7.41 5.81
N PHE A 381 -2.23 7.94 6.72
CA PHE A 381 -3.46 7.28 7.17
C PHE A 381 -4.68 7.96 6.55
N ILE A 382 -5.47 7.20 5.79
CA ILE A 382 -6.67 7.67 5.11
C ILE A 382 -7.89 7.27 5.92
N ILE A 383 -8.74 8.25 6.23
CA ILE A 383 -10.03 8.05 6.91
C ILE A 383 -11.13 8.46 5.94
N ASP A 384 -11.77 7.47 5.33
CA ASP A 384 -12.87 7.71 4.40
C ASP A 384 -14.16 7.97 5.18
N GLU A 385 -15.01 8.89 4.68
CA GLU A 385 -16.26 9.31 5.33
C GLU A 385 -16.04 9.72 6.80
N ILE A 386 -14.99 10.50 7.07
CA ILE A 386 -14.55 10.87 8.44
C ILE A 386 -15.66 11.51 9.27
N ASN A 387 -16.63 12.17 8.64
CA ASN A 387 -17.77 12.80 9.30
C ASN A 387 -18.89 11.81 9.66
N ARG A 388 -18.86 10.53 9.27
CA ARG A 388 -19.88 9.54 9.64
C ARG A 388 -19.70 8.95 11.03
N GLY A 389 -18.56 9.17 11.68
CA GLY A 389 -18.30 8.77 13.04
C GLY A 389 -18.22 9.95 14.00
N GLU A 390 -18.43 9.72 15.30
CA GLU A 390 -18.20 10.71 16.36
C GLU A 390 -16.70 10.91 16.58
N ILE A 391 -16.06 11.79 15.80
CA ILE A 391 -14.61 11.95 15.70
C ILE A 391 -13.96 12.16 17.07
N SER A 392 -14.54 13.01 17.91
CA SER A 392 -14.02 13.32 19.25
C SER A 392 -14.01 12.07 20.16
N LYS A 393 -14.98 11.18 20.00
CA LYS A 393 -15.07 9.92 20.73
C LYS A 393 -14.09 8.89 20.19
N ILE A 394 -13.98 8.79 18.86
CA ILE A 394 -13.07 7.84 18.19
C ILE A 394 -11.61 8.15 18.50
N PHE A 395 -11.22 9.44 18.46
CA PHE A 395 -9.85 9.86 18.73
C PHE A 395 -9.54 9.95 20.21
N GLY A 396 -10.55 10.16 21.09
CA GLY A 396 -10.35 10.31 22.50
C GLY A 396 -9.26 11.33 22.84
N GLU A 397 -8.32 10.96 23.72
CA GLU A 397 -7.18 11.79 24.10
C GLU A 397 -6.18 12.06 22.97
N LEU A 398 -6.16 11.25 21.91
CA LEU A 398 -5.34 11.53 20.71
C LEU A 398 -5.75 12.81 20.00
N PHE A 399 -6.90 13.34 20.36
CA PHE A 399 -7.36 14.64 19.89
C PHE A 399 -6.34 15.77 20.17
N PHE A 400 -5.58 15.65 21.26
CA PHE A 400 -4.46 16.54 21.54
C PHE A 400 -3.27 16.27 20.61
N SER A 401 -2.88 15.01 20.42
CA SER A 401 -1.71 14.59 19.66
C SER A 401 -1.87 14.75 18.14
N ILE A 402 -3.12 14.85 17.64
CA ILE A 402 -3.38 15.04 16.21
C ILE A 402 -3.00 16.44 15.71
N ASP A 403 -2.95 17.43 16.61
CA ASP A 403 -2.54 18.80 16.26
C ASP A 403 -1.10 18.79 15.72
N PRO A 404 -0.84 19.40 14.56
CA PRO A 404 0.50 19.45 13.95
C PRO A 404 1.58 19.98 14.90
N GLY A 405 1.22 20.90 15.79
CA GLY A 405 2.11 21.47 16.80
C GLY A 405 2.51 20.50 17.92
N TYR A 406 1.75 19.41 18.10
CA TYR A 406 1.95 18.42 19.16
C TYR A 406 2.29 17.02 18.64
N ARG A 407 2.81 16.91 17.41
CA ARG A 407 3.35 15.64 16.90
C ARG A 407 4.63 15.24 17.65
N GLY A 408 4.85 13.94 17.80
CA GLY A 408 6.00 13.41 18.54
C GLY A 408 5.83 13.42 20.06
N GLU A 409 6.91 13.25 20.80
CA GLU A 409 6.91 13.09 22.28
C GLU A 409 6.23 14.23 23.05
N LYS A 410 6.31 15.46 22.55
CA LYS A 410 5.64 16.63 23.16
C LYS A 410 4.11 16.53 23.19
N GLY A 411 3.54 15.68 22.37
CA GLY A 411 2.11 15.38 22.31
C GLY A 411 1.74 14.05 22.95
N SER A 412 2.60 13.48 23.78
CA SER A 412 2.34 12.20 24.44
C SER A 412 1.15 12.27 25.39
N VAL A 413 0.28 11.26 25.30
CA VAL A 413 -0.93 11.10 26.11
C VAL A 413 -0.95 9.72 26.76
N SER A 414 -1.62 9.62 27.90
CA SER A 414 -2.00 8.31 28.46
C SER A 414 -3.30 7.88 27.82
N THR A 415 -3.32 6.70 27.21
CA THR A 415 -4.51 6.15 26.57
C THR A 415 -5.57 5.73 27.60
N GLN A 416 -6.80 5.53 27.15
CA GLN A 416 -7.93 5.17 28.03
C GLN A 416 -7.65 3.91 28.86
N TYR A 417 -6.90 2.95 28.31
CA TYR A 417 -6.55 1.70 28.97
C TYR A 417 -5.08 1.67 29.44
N ALA A 418 -4.44 2.82 29.60
CA ALA A 418 -3.03 2.91 30.03
C ALA A 418 -2.71 2.14 31.32
N ASN A 419 -3.68 2.03 32.22
CA ASN A 419 -3.55 1.25 33.46
C ASN A 419 -3.45 -0.28 33.25
N LEU A 420 -3.78 -0.77 32.07
CA LEU A 420 -3.66 -2.18 31.70
C LEU A 420 -2.37 -2.47 30.93
N HIS A 421 -1.63 -1.44 30.54
CA HIS A 421 -0.31 -1.61 29.93
C HIS A 421 0.72 -2.02 30.97
N GLU A 422 1.67 -2.84 30.56
CA GLU A 422 2.77 -3.29 31.44
C GLU A 422 3.84 -2.21 31.68
N THR A 423 3.79 -1.12 30.89
CA THR A 423 4.73 0.01 30.99
C THR A 423 3.96 1.31 31.10
N ASP A 424 4.54 2.30 31.78
CA ASP A 424 4.01 3.68 31.85
C ASP A 424 4.28 4.47 30.55
N GLU A 425 4.57 3.80 29.44
CA GLU A 425 4.89 4.47 28.18
C GLU A 425 3.65 5.15 27.60
N LYS A 426 3.75 6.48 27.43
CA LYS A 426 2.70 7.27 26.82
C LYS A 426 2.70 7.11 25.29
N PHE A 427 1.53 7.17 24.71
CA PHE A 427 1.36 7.12 23.25
C PHE A 427 1.43 8.52 22.64
N TYR A 428 1.98 8.63 21.43
CA TYR A 428 1.95 9.84 20.60
C TYR A 428 1.89 9.51 19.12
N ILE A 429 1.39 10.45 18.34
CA ILE A 429 1.38 10.34 16.88
C ILE A 429 2.74 10.83 16.34
N PRO A 430 3.53 10.00 15.64
CA PRO A 430 4.86 10.37 15.13
C PRO A 430 4.84 11.51 14.11
N GLU A 431 5.97 12.21 13.98
CA GLU A 431 6.09 13.37 13.08
C GLU A 431 6.02 13.01 11.60
N ASN A 432 6.35 11.76 11.24
CA ASN A 432 6.29 11.24 9.88
C ASN A 432 4.91 10.66 9.50
N VAL A 433 3.89 10.83 10.36
CA VAL A 433 2.50 10.42 10.08
C VAL A 433 1.70 11.60 9.53
N TYR A 434 1.00 11.36 8.43
CA TYR A 434 0.07 12.28 7.78
C TYR A 434 -1.33 11.66 7.78
N ILE A 435 -2.37 12.51 7.86
CA ILE A 435 -3.76 12.04 7.89
C ILE A 435 -4.53 12.73 6.76
N ILE A 436 -5.27 11.93 5.99
CA ILE A 436 -6.18 12.44 4.96
C ILE A 436 -7.58 11.92 5.27
N GLY A 437 -8.51 12.84 5.57
CA GLY A 437 -9.94 12.53 5.67
C GLY A 437 -10.67 12.85 4.39
N THR A 438 -11.71 12.08 4.05
CA THR A 438 -12.70 12.46 3.04
C THR A 438 -14.06 12.69 3.69
N MET A 439 -14.85 13.62 3.18
CA MET A 439 -16.21 13.84 3.66
C MET A 439 -17.15 14.31 2.55
N ASN A 440 -18.41 13.93 2.63
CA ASN A 440 -19.48 14.42 1.80
C ASN A 440 -20.17 15.61 2.49
N ASP A 441 -20.29 16.75 1.79
CA ASP A 441 -20.85 17.97 2.35
C ASP A 441 -22.37 17.93 2.57
N ILE A 442 -23.08 17.02 1.88
CA ILE A 442 -24.56 16.93 1.92
C ILE A 442 -25.10 15.92 2.92
N ASP A 443 -24.27 15.12 3.55
CA ASP A 443 -24.71 14.13 4.55
C ASP A 443 -25.25 14.85 5.81
N ARG A 444 -26.58 15.11 5.82
CA ARG A 444 -27.30 15.79 6.90
C ARG A 444 -27.43 14.97 8.19
N SER A 445 -27.17 13.66 8.11
CA SER A 445 -27.30 12.72 9.24
C SER A 445 -26.09 12.70 10.16
N VAL A 446 -25.10 13.57 9.92
CA VAL A 446 -23.81 13.51 10.55
C VAL A 446 -23.57 14.76 11.40
N ASP A 447 -23.02 14.57 12.58
CA ASP A 447 -22.63 15.66 13.48
C ASP A 447 -21.67 16.63 12.76
N THR A 448 -21.94 17.92 12.93
CA THR A 448 -21.05 18.95 12.39
C THR A 448 -19.67 18.80 13.02
N PHE A 449 -18.64 18.83 12.19
CA PHE A 449 -17.25 18.90 12.65
C PHE A 449 -17.10 19.94 13.77
N ASP A 450 -16.73 19.49 14.95
CA ASP A 450 -16.45 20.35 16.09
C ASP A 450 -15.42 21.43 15.70
N PHE A 451 -15.60 22.66 16.20
CA PHE A 451 -14.67 23.77 15.95
C PHE A 451 -13.24 23.44 16.37
N ALA A 452 -13.07 22.61 17.42
CA ALA A 452 -11.77 22.16 17.86
C ALA A 452 -11.08 21.25 16.81
N MET A 453 -11.84 20.41 16.10
CA MET A 453 -11.32 19.60 14.97
C MET A 453 -11.01 20.46 13.76
N ARG A 454 -11.85 21.44 13.43
CA ARG A 454 -11.65 22.30 12.25
C ARG A 454 -10.28 22.97 12.23
N ARG A 455 -9.76 23.40 13.39
CA ARG A 455 -8.42 24.03 13.47
C ARG A 455 -7.25 23.07 13.29
N ARG A 456 -7.47 21.75 13.45
CA ARG A 456 -6.43 20.72 13.33
C ARG A 456 -6.28 20.15 11.96
N PHE A 457 -7.27 20.39 11.09
CA PHE A 457 -7.28 19.93 9.70
C PHE A 457 -7.33 21.11 8.74
N ARG A 458 -6.64 20.93 7.62
CA ARG A 458 -6.78 21.83 6.48
C ARG A 458 -7.86 21.29 5.56
N PHE A 459 -8.89 22.07 5.28
CA PHE A 459 -9.99 21.68 4.41
C PHE A 459 -9.70 22.11 2.97
N VAL A 460 -9.93 21.20 2.03
CA VAL A 460 -9.82 21.44 0.60
C VAL A 460 -11.09 20.94 -0.08
N GLU A 461 -11.72 21.81 -0.81
CA GLU A 461 -12.92 21.50 -1.59
C GLU A 461 -12.53 20.84 -2.91
N ILE A 462 -13.19 19.71 -3.21
CA ILE A 462 -13.05 18.94 -4.44
C ILE A 462 -14.36 19.09 -5.21
N THR A 463 -14.35 19.96 -6.21
CA THR A 463 -15.50 20.23 -7.06
C THR A 463 -15.63 19.18 -8.17
N ALA A 464 -16.85 19.00 -8.70
CA ALA A 464 -17.07 18.14 -9.86
C ALA A 464 -16.21 18.58 -11.06
N GLU A 465 -16.10 19.87 -11.30
CA GLU A 465 -15.29 20.46 -12.40
C GLU A 465 -13.80 20.12 -12.26
N SER A 466 -13.26 20.15 -11.04
CA SER A 466 -11.83 19.88 -10.80
C SER A 466 -11.42 18.44 -11.11
N GLN A 467 -12.38 17.52 -11.23
CA GLN A 467 -12.16 16.09 -11.40
C GLN A 467 -12.69 15.53 -12.73
N LEU A 468 -13.08 16.37 -13.67
CA LEU A 468 -13.58 15.95 -14.98
C LEU A 468 -12.56 15.12 -15.77
N GLY A 469 -11.26 15.31 -15.55
CA GLY A 469 -10.19 14.54 -16.17
C GLY A 469 -10.31 13.03 -15.94
N MET A 470 -10.96 12.57 -14.86
CA MET A 470 -11.15 11.14 -14.63
C MET A 470 -12.06 10.47 -15.69
N LEU A 471 -12.86 11.25 -16.44
CA LEU A 471 -13.68 10.73 -17.54
C LEU A 471 -12.85 10.39 -18.78
N ASP A 472 -11.75 11.10 -19.03
CA ASP A 472 -10.92 10.95 -20.23
C ASP A 472 -10.33 9.54 -20.34
N GLU A 473 -9.82 9.02 -19.23
CA GLU A 473 -9.19 7.68 -19.21
C GLU A 473 -10.18 6.54 -19.45
N VAL A 474 -11.42 6.69 -18.97
CA VAL A 474 -12.39 5.60 -18.93
C VAL A 474 -13.32 5.62 -20.13
N LEU A 475 -13.75 6.82 -20.55
CA LEU A 475 -14.76 7.00 -21.61
C LEU A 475 -14.15 7.28 -23.00
N GLY A 476 -12.87 7.63 -23.07
CA GLY A 476 -12.19 7.88 -24.35
C GLY A 476 -12.91 8.93 -25.20
N ASP A 477 -13.28 8.57 -26.44
CA ASP A 477 -13.94 9.48 -27.39
C ASP A 477 -15.29 10.03 -26.90
N LYS A 478 -15.92 9.37 -25.89
CA LYS A 478 -17.19 9.82 -25.30
C LYS A 478 -17.01 10.76 -24.10
N ALA A 479 -15.76 11.00 -23.68
CA ALA A 479 -15.49 11.79 -22.49
C ALA A 479 -15.97 13.25 -22.61
N GLU A 480 -15.76 13.90 -23.76
CA GLU A 480 -16.17 15.30 -23.95
C GLU A 480 -17.68 15.47 -23.94
N GLU A 481 -18.42 14.57 -24.57
CA GLU A 481 -19.88 14.54 -24.52
C GLU A 481 -20.36 14.40 -23.06
N ALA A 482 -19.82 13.45 -22.32
CA ALA A 482 -20.14 13.22 -20.92
C ALA A 482 -19.83 14.44 -20.04
N LYS A 483 -18.71 15.14 -20.26
CA LYS A 483 -18.35 16.37 -19.54
C LYS A 483 -19.35 17.50 -19.79
N ILE A 484 -19.80 17.64 -21.04
CA ILE A 484 -20.80 18.68 -21.40
C ILE A 484 -22.10 18.39 -20.66
N LEU A 485 -22.62 17.16 -20.74
CA LEU A 485 -23.87 16.79 -20.08
C LEU A 485 -23.78 16.94 -18.55
N LEU A 486 -22.66 16.58 -17.95
CA LEU A 486 -22.41 16.76 -16.53
C LEU A 486 -22.39 18.25 -16.13
N ARG A 487 -21.73 19.11 -16.92
CA ARG A 487 -21.72 20.57 -16.68
C ARG A 487 -23.11 21.16 -16.80
N ASN A 488 -23.86 20.82 -17.84
CA ASN A 488 -25.23 21.31 -18.04
C ASN A 488 -26.14 20.91 -16.85
N LEU A 489 -26.06 19.66 -16.44
CA LEU A 489 -26.83 19.17 -15.29
C LEU A 489 -26.45 19.91 -13.99
N ASN A 490 -25.16 20.07 -13.70
CA ASN A 490 -24.70 20.77 -12.50
C ASN A 490 -25.04 22.26 -12.52
N ALA A 491 -24.95 22.92 -13.67
CA ALA A 491 -25.38 24.30 -13.82
C ALA A 491 -26.89 24.48 -13.58
N GLU A 492 -27.72 23.51 -13.95
CA GLU A 492 -29.15 23.56 -13.67
C GLU A 492 -29.46 23.23 -12.19
N ILE A 493 -28.71 22.32 -11.55
CA ILE A 493 -28.81 22.05 -10.11
C ILE A 493 -28.60 23.34 -9.30
N GLU A 494 -27.63 24.19 -9.64
CA GLU A 494 -27.37 25.44 -8.94
C GLU A 494 -28.53 26.46 -9.04
N LYS A 495 -29.35 26.38 -10.09
CA LYS A 495 -30.53 27.25 -10.23
C LYS A 495 -31.72 26.84 -9.34
N VAL A 496 -31.68 25.62 -8.82
CA VAL A 496 -32.71 25.14 -7.88
C VAL A 496 -32.48 25.81 -6.52
N GLN A 497 -33.45 26.57 -6.03
CA GLN A 497 -33.32 27.43 -4.83
C GLN A 497 -32.84 26.67 -3.57
N GLU A 498 -33.24 25.42 -3.41
CA GLU A 498 -32.92 24.59 -2.25
C GLU A 498 -31.57 23.84 -2.40
N LEU A 499 -31.00 23.85 -3.59
CA LEU A 499 -29.74 23.17 -3.92
C LEU A 499 -28.63 24.21 -4.15
N ASN A 500 -27.39 23.77 -4.10
CA ASN A 500 -26.21 24.58 -4.35
C ASN A 500 -25.08 23.68 -4.86
N GLY A 501 -23.86 24.19 -5.02
CA GLY A 501 -22.73 23.40 -5.52
C GLY A 501 -22.39 22.15 -4.71
N HIS A 502 -22.83 22.03 -3.45
CA HIS A 502 -22.65 20.79 -2.66
C HIS A 502 -23.49 19.63 -3.16
N TYR A 503 -24.58 19.92 -3.92
CA TYR A 503 -25.45 18.92 -4.54
C TYR A 503 -25.07 18.58 -5.98
N HIS A 504 -23.93 19.06 -6.46
CA HIS A 504 -23.43 18.69 -7.78
C HIS A 504 -23.29 17.18 -7.92
N ILE A 505 -23.53 16.71 -9.11
CA ILE A 505 -23.22 15.34 -9.49
C ILE A 505 -21.70 15.25 -9.77
N GLY A 506 -21.01 14.32 -9.11
CA GLY A 506 -19.62 14.08 -9.38
C GLY A 506 -19.37 13.23 -10.64
N PRO A 507 -18.22 13.38 -11.31
CA PRO A 507 -17.92 12.64 -12.54
C PRO A 507 -17.93 11.13 -12.38
N SER A 508 -17.77 10.57 -11.17
CA SER A 508 -17.79 9.11 -10.96
C SER A 508 -19.15 8.48 -11.33
N TYR A 509 -20.24 9.23 -11.28
CA TYR A 509 -21.55 8.75 -11.77
C TYR A 509 -21.52 8.52 -13.28
N PHE A 510 -20.82 9.37 -14.04
CA PHE A 510 -20.70 9.22 -15.50
C PHE A 510 -19.73 8.10 -15.91
N LEU A 511 -18.87 7.63 -15.02
CA LEU A 511 -18.08 6.43 -15.29
C LEU A 511 -18.97 5.19 -15.47
N LYS A 512 -20.20 5.20 -14.91
CA LYS A 512 -21.20 4.16 -15.09
C LYS A 512 -21.67 3.99 -16.54
N LEU A 513 -21.44 4.97 -17.40
CA LEU A 513 -21.73 4.84 -18.84
C LEU A 513 -21.09 3.60 -19.45
N LYS A 514 -19.88 3.23 -18.98
CA LYS A 514 -19.21 2.02 -19.48
C LYS A 514 -19.95 0.73 -19.06
N GLU A 515 -20.65 0.74 -17.94
CA GLU A 515 -21.39 -0.42 -17.42
C GLU A 515 -22.76 -0.58 -18.13
N VAL A 516 -23.28 0.50 -18.70
CA VAL A 516 -24.55 0.55 -19.44
C VAL A 516 -24.35 0.73 -20.95
N ASP A 517 -23.23 0.26 -21.50
CA ASP A 517 -22.91 0.32 -22.93
C ASP A 517 -23.08 1.70 -23.58
N PHE A 518 -22.75 2.76 -22.82
CA PHE A 518 -22.87 4.17 -23.20
C PHE A 518 -24.32 4.63 -23.49
N ASP A 519 -25.31 3.96 -22.87
CA ASP A 519 -26.70 4.39 -22.92
C ASP A 519 -26.98 5.46 -21.86
N TYR A 520 -27.19 6.69 -22.31
CA TYR A 520 -27.46 7.84 -21.45
C TYR A 520 -28.84 7.78 -20.77
N GLU A 521 -29.84 7.11 -21.40
CA GLU A 521 -31.16 6.93 -20.76
C GLU A 521 -31.08 5.96 -19.59
N LEU A 522 -30.28 4.88 -19.72
CA LEU A 522 -30.01 3.98 -18.61
C LEU A 522 -29.19 4.66 -17.50
N LEU A 523 -28.17 5.48 -17.86
CA LEU A 523 -27.45 6.27 -16.88
C LEU A 523 -28.39 7.19 -16.10
N TRP A 524 -29.31 7.84 -16.80
CA TRP A 524 -30.30 8.71 -16.17
C TRP A 524 -31.25 7.92 -15.27
N SER A 525 -31.91 6.89 -15.78
CA SER A 525 -32.95 6.16 -15.06
C SER A 525 -32.44 5.43 -13.82
N ASP A 526 -31.27 4.82 -13.93
CA ASP A 526 -30.78 3.89 -12.92
C ASP A 526 -29.87 4.56 -11.89
N TYR A 527 -29.18 5.65 -12.26
CA TYR A 527 -28.16 6.27 -11.39
C TYR A 527 -28.47 7.72 -11.03
N LEU A 528 -28.81 8.57 -12.03
CA LEU A 528 -28.94 10.00 -11.77
C LEU A 528 -30.32 10.39 -11.22
N LYS A 529 -31.36 9.86 -11.81
CA LYS A 529 -32.73 10.19 -11.41
C LYS A 529 -33.04 9.81 -9.95
N PRO A 530 -32.72 8.60 -9.46
CA PRO A 530 -32.96 8.25 -8.05
C PRO A 530 -32.24 9.17 -7.07
N LEU A 531 -30.99 9.55 -7.39
CA LEU A 531 -30.22 10.48 -6.58
C LEU A 531 -30.84 11.88 -6.55
N LEU A 532 -31.26 12.39 -7.70
CA LEU A 532 -31.90 13.69 -7.82
C LEU A 532 -33.28 13.74 -7.16
N GLU A 533 -34.04 12.63 -7.19
CA GLU A 533 -35.27 12.46 -6.43
C GLU A 533 -35.03 12.58 -4.92
N ASP A 534 -33.96 11.99 -4.40
CA ASP A 534 -33.56 12.16 -3.00
C ASP A 534 -33.19 13.62 -2.65
N TYR A 535 -32.50 14.32 -3.55
CA TYR A 535 -32.13 15.72 -3.36
C TYR A 535 -33.35 16.65 -3.34
N LEU A 536 -34.34 16.37 -4.18
CA LEU A 536 -35.54 17.18 -4.34
C LEU A 536 -36.68 16.77 -3.39
N ARG A 537 -36.51 15.69 -2.62
CA ARG A 537 -37.56 15.14 -1.74
C ARG A 537 -38.13 16.21 -0.79
N GLY A 538 -39.40 16.45 -0.91
CA GLY A 538 -40.14 17.45 -0.11
C GLY A 538 -39.94 18.90 -0.58
N SER A 539 -39.27 19.14 -1.70
CA SER A 539 -39.16 20.47 -2.28
C SER A 539 -40.46 20.89 -2.99
N TYR A 540 -40.73 22.21 -3.05
CA TYR A 540 -41.86 22.72 -3.81
C TYR A 540 -41.69 22.43 -5.30
N LYS A 541 -42.73 21.88 -5.97
CA LYS A 541 -42.74 21.56 -7.41
C LYS A 541 -41.67 20.54 -7.84
N GLU A 542 -41.41 19.53 -7.05
CA GLU A 542 -40.42 18.47 -7.26
C GLU A 542 -40.47 17.92 -8.71
N THR A 543 -41.68 17.57 -9.21
CA THR A 543 -41.83 17.01 -10.57
C THR A 543 -41.44 17.98 -11.68
N GLU A 544 -41.69 19.31 -11.52
CA GLU A 544 -41.31 20.29 -12.50
C GLU A 544 -39.78 20.50 -12.51
N LYS A 545 -39.15 20.55 -11.32
CA LYS A 545 -37.71 20.64 -11.17
C LYS A 545 -37.00 19.44 -11.79
N MET A 546 -37.51 18.22 -11.55
CA MET A 546 -36.98 17.01 -12.15
C MET A 546 -37.03 17.03 -13.68
N LYS A 547 -38.13 17.53 -14.28
CA LYS A 547 -38.25 17.70 -15.74
C LYS A 547 -37.20 18.69 -16.28
N THR A 548 -36.95 19.78 -15.54
CA THR A 548 -35.94 20.76 -15.93
C THR A 548 -34.52 20.17 -15.88
N LEU A 549 -34.21 19.44 -14.85
CA LEU A 549 -32.92 18.73 -14.73
C LEU A 549 -32.73 17.68 -15.84
N LYS A 550 -33.79 16.90 -16.18
CA LYS A 550 -33.73 15.96 -17.29
C LYS A 550 -33.48 16.69 -18.62
N LYS A 551 -34.18 17.80 -18.88
CA LYS A 551 -33.96 18.60 -20.08
C LYS A 551 -32.53 19.12 -20.17
N ALA A 552 -31.94 19.58 -19.06
CA ALA A 552 -30.56 20.05 -19.04
C ALA A 552 -29.56 18.90 -19.31
N PHE A 553 -29.84 17.69 -18.83
CA PHE A 553 -29.06 16.50 -19.11
C PHE A 553 -29.14 16.09 -20.58
N ASP A 554 -30.27 16.28 -21.27
CA ASP A 554 -30.47 15.90 -22.67
C ASP A 554 -29.91 16.93 -23.69
N LEU A 555 -29.52 18.14 -23.23
CA LEU A 555 -29.01 19.20 -24.11
C LEU A 555 -27.57 18.94 -24.53
N THR A 556 -27.35 18.76 -25.84
CA THR A 556 -26.04 18.84 -26.49
C THR A 556 -25.80 20.22 -27.07
N ASN A 557 -24.54 20.71 -27.11
CA ASN A 557 -24.17 22.07 -27.56
C ASN A 557 -24.68 22.50 -28.95
N ASN A 558 -25.29 21.60 -29.73
CA ASN A 558 -25.82 21.94 -31.07
C ASN A 558 -27.21 22.60 -31.04
N GLU A 559 -27.91 22.66 -29.90
CA GLU A 559 -29.24 23.25 -29.80
C GLU A 559 -29.25 24.72 -29.34
N GLU A 560 -28.13 25.30 -28.88
CA GLU A 560 -28.05 26.71 -28.44
C GLU A 560 -27.99 27.73 -29.60
N THR A 561 -27.76 27.30 -30.85
CA THR A 561 -27.62 28.19 -32.02
C THR A 561 -28.93 28.46 -32.73
N ASP A 562 -30.01 27.73 -32.47
CA ASP A 562 -31.29 27.91 -33.20
C ASP A 562 -32.35 28.81 -32.48
N GLN A 563 -32.04 29.42 -31.30
CA GLN A 563 -33.00 30.25 -30.58
C GLN A 563 -32.75 31.78 -30.69
N GLN A 564 -31.80 32.23 -31.53
CA GLN A 564 -31.52 33.69 -31.70
C GLN A 564 -31.96 34.31 -33.02
N ASP A 565 -32.78 33.63 -33.86
CA ASP A 565 -33.16 34.23 -35.14
C ASP A 565 -34.68 34.10 -35.44
N THR A 566 -35.55 34.61 -34.54
CA THR A 566 -36.94 34.98 -34.90
C THR A 566 -37.40 36.16 -34.05
N GLY A 567 -37.04 37.34 -34.45
CA GLY A 567 -37.57 38.56 -33.84
C GLY A 567 -37.00 39.82 -34.48
N ASP A 568 -37.41 40.13 -35.70
CA ASP A 568 -37.68 41.51 -36.15
C ASP A 568 -38.02 41.52 -37.65
N ASN A 569 -39.27 41.58 -37.92
CA ASN A 569 -39.79 42.27 -39.11
C ASN A 569 -41.32 42.30 -39.01
N ASP A 570 -41.85 43.37 -38.48
CA ASP A 570 -43.05 44.01 -39.02
C ASP A 570 -43.29 45.33 -38.27
N ALA A 571 -42.64 46.38 -38.77
CA ALA A 571 -43.07 47.73 -38.61
C ALA A 571 -43.30 48.24 -40.04
N ASP A 572 -44.52 48.29 -40.47
CA ASP A 572 -45.13 49.38 -41.19
C ASP A 572 -46.53 49.01 -41.72
N ASN A 573 -47.52 49.69 -41.25
CA ASN A 573 -48.57 50.37 -42.01
C ASN A 573 -49.91 50.43 -41.25
N ARG A 574 -50.23 51.64 -40.99
CA ARG A 574 -51.48 52.36 -40.79
C ARG A 574 -51.85 52.77 -39.38
#